data_8a37459e01edce47fba4155848ee82db
#
_entry.id   8a37459e01edce47fba4155848ee82db
#
_cell.length_a   1.000
_cell.length_b   1.000
_cell.length_c   1.000
_cell.angle_alpha   90.00
_cell.angle_beta   90.00
_cell.angle_gamma   90.00
#
_symmetry.space_group_name_H-M   'P 1'
#
loop_
_entity.id
_entity.type
_entity.pdbx_description
1 polymer ?
#
loop_
_entity_poly.entity_id
_entity_poly.type
_entity_poly.pdbx_seq_one_letter_code
_entity_poly.pdbx_strand_id
1 'polypeptide(L)'
;MKATQGLDYALYWEGPEPLTAAPTISYTTPSGGTGSATMTEVRSERSVTAIGNDRRTLTLTAGTASVYLIGPTTGRAYLITDEDGIFAVTVDRLDGTTAILADVLPRGLSLSSAATLRWAAYMYTIPAADTATRGSLSWRISYTATATPTNRVTTVQGTVQIVRRPFSTGVTHSDLVAQMPQLADMVPRRQQDLEPQVSAALEELALRVREHIGPEQSEDDIFNPEVFRPAHRYMAAQLVYEMGAQLDIAERMQQRAEELLERALKQLTLDTDDDGLIDADEIDLRRAGGSPSDLRGVFTLPTIEPTERERDLAQHYPRWRGMQH
;
A
#
# COMPACT_ATOMS: atom_id res chain seq x y z
N MET A 1 2.07 6.87 -2.60
CA MET A 1 2.07 6.25 -1.25
C MET A 1 0.95 6.87 -0.43
N LYS A 2 0.26 6.06 0.40
CA LYS A 2 -0.82 6.54 1.27
C LYS A 2 -0.51 6.21 2.73
N ALA A 3 -0.87 7.10 3.65
CA ALA A 3 -0.76 6.93 5.09
C ALA A 3 -2.13 7.13 5.73
N THR A 4 -2.41 6.42 6.80
CA THR A 4 -3.65 6.59 7.57
C THR A 4 -3.54 7.78 8.50
N GLN A 5 -4.54 8.64 8.50
CA GLN A 5 -4.64 9.80 9.37
C GLN A 5 -4.52 9.40 10.85
N GLY A 6 -3.70 10.13 11.60
CA GLY A 6 -3.54 9.94 13.04
C GLY A 6 -2.82 8.65 13.46
N LEU A 7 -2.18 7.94 12.52
CA LEU A 7 -1.36 6.77 12.80
C LEU A 7 0.10 7.03 12.42
N ASP A 8 1.01 6.33 13.10
CA ASP A 8 2.42 6.32 12.73
C ASP A 8 2.59 5.77 11.31
N TYR A 9 3.40 6.44 10.50
CA TYR A 9 3.67 6.01 9.14
C TYR A 9 5.15 5.70 8.95
N ALA A 10 5.47 4.44 8.63
CA ALA A 10 6.83 4.01 8.33
C ALA A 10 7.17 4.30 6.86
N LEU A 11 8.08 5.26 6.64
CA LEU A 11 8.61 5.57 5.32
C LEU A 11 9.89 4.78 5.10
N TYR A 12 9.87 3.92 4.07
CA TYR A 12 11.03 3.14 3.63
C TYR A 12 11.68 3.77 2.41
N TRP A 13 13.00 3.75 2.39
CA TRP A 13 13.77 4.20 1.25
C TRP A 13 14.95 3.25 1.00
N GLU A 14 15.12 2.86 -0.26
CA GLU A 14 16.28 2.10 -0.71
C GLU A 14 17.30 3.03 -1.35
N GLY A 15 18.48 3.08 -0.76
CA GLY A 15 19.61 3.85 -1.28
C GLY A 15 20.18 3.27 -2.58
N PRO A 16 20.75 4.10 -3.43
CA PRO A 16 21.40 3.64 -4.68
C PRO A 16 22.68 2.84 -4.43
N GLU A 17 23.26 2.98 -3.24
CA GLU A 17 24.53 2.36 -2.82
C GLU A 17 24.60 2.29 -1.28
N PRO A 18 25.53 1.48 -0.70
CA PRO A 18 25.79 1.52 0.73
C PRO A 18 26.27 2.91 1.13
N LEU A 19 25.70 3.48 2.16
CA LEU A 19 26.06 4.80 2.66
C LEU A 19 26.99 4.66 3.87
N THR A 20 27.98 5.55 3.98
CA THR A 20 28.89 5.63 5.15
C THR A 20 28.18 6.23 6.36
N ALA A 21 27.18 7.07 6.14
CA ALA A 21 26.36 7.66 7.18
C ALA A 21 24.88 7.49 6.84
N ALA A 22 24.07 7.28 7.85
CA ALA A 22 22.63 7.18 7.67
C ALA A 22 22.05 8.47 7.06
N PRO A 23 21.10 8.38 6.11
CA PRO A 23 20.51 9.54 5.45
C PRO A 23 19.65 10.33 6.43
N THR A 24 19.46 11.61 6.12
CA THR A 24 18.57 12.50 6.87
C THR A 24 17.29 12.69 6.08
N ILE A 25 16.16 12.52 6.73
CA ILE A 25 14.85 12.89 6.19
C ILE A 25 14.43 14.25 6.74
N SER A 26 13.83 15.08 5.87
CA SER A 26 13.03 16.24 6.26
C SER A 26 11.67 16.14 5.60
N TYR A 27 10.62 16.58 6.26
CA TYR A 27 9.27 16.55 5.72
C TYR A 27 8.46 17.76 6.15
N THR A 28 7.41 18.04 5.37
CA THR A 28 6.42 19.08 5.66
C THR A 28 5.06 18.43 5.70
N THR A 29 4.34 18.63 6.79
CA THR A 29 2.98 18.13 7.01
C THR A 29 1.95 18.93 6.21
N PRO A 30 0.74 18.42 5.97
CA PRO A 30 -0.34 19.18 5.32
C PRO A 30 -0.73 20.45 6.09
N SER A 31 -0.55 20.47 7.41
CA SER A 31 -0.77 21.64 8.27
C SER A 31 0.36 22.69 8.22
N GLY A 32 1.43 22.42 7.46
CA GLY A 32 2.60 23.31 7.36
C GLY A 32 3.67 23.07 8.43
N GLY A 33 3.50 22.14 9.34
CA GLY A 33 4.55 21.71 10.28
C GLY A 33 5.73 21.07 9.55
N THR A 34 6.92 21.16 10.11
CA THR A 34 8.14 20.56 9.55
C THR A 34 8.80 19.63 10.55
N GLY A 35 9.29 18.49 10.07
CA GLY A 35 10.09 17.56 10.84
C GLY A 35 11.42 17.23 10.14
N SER A 36 12.41 16.85 10.92
CA SER A 36 13.70 16.36 10.39
C SER A 36 14.31 15.35 11.35
N ALA A 37 14.84 14.26 10.82
CA ALA A 37 15.47 13.21 11.60
C ALA A 37 16.49 12.40 10.78
N THR A 38 17.36 11.66 11.47
CA THR A 38 18.18 10.64 10.82
C THR A 38 17.38 9.35 10.66
N MET A 39 17.42 8.75 9.48
CA MET A 39 16.77 7.48 9.21
C MET A 39 17.55 6.33 9.86
N THR A 40 16.86 5.27 10.21
CA THR A 40 17.46 4.07 10.79
C THR A 40 17.69 3.04 9.69
N GLU A 41 18.87 2.40 9.68
CA GLU A 41 19.14 1.26 8.79
C GLU A 41 18.25 0.07 9.16
N VAL A 42 17.51 -0.45 8.18
CA VAL A 42 16.50 -1.51 8.42
C VAL A 42 17.12 -2.89 8.61
N ARG A 43 18.29 -3.11 8.01
CA ARG A 43 18.99 -4.40 8.06
C ARG A 43 20.45 -4.21 8.36
N SER A 44 20.94 -5.00 9.31
CA SER A 44 22.35 -5.05 9.63
C SER A 44 23.13 -5.80 8.54
N GLU A 45 24.37 -5.38 8.33
CA GLU A 45 25.37 -6.07 7.55
C GLU A 45 25.57 -7.51 8.06
N ARG A 46 25.77 -8.48 7.14
CA ARG A 46 26.06 -9.87 7.45
C ARG A 46 27.27 -10.35 6.70
N SER A 47 28.18 -11.05 7.38
CA SER A 47 29.31 -11.69 6.71
C SER A 47 28.83 -12.82 5.80
N VAL A 48 29.41 -12.91 4.61
CA VAL A 48 29.15 -13.99 3.65
C VAL A 48 30.23 -15.04 3.82
N THR A 49 29.83 -16.28 4.12
CA THR A 49 30.77 -17.38 4.39
C THR A 49 30.96 -18.30 3.19
N ALA A 50 30.00 -18.36 2.27
CA ALA A 50 30.11 -19.16 1.06
C ALA A 50 29.22 -18.63 -0.06
N ILE A 51 29.64 -18.90 -1.32
CA ILE A 51 28.82 -18.76 -2.53
C ILE A 51 28.49 -20.17 -3.02
N GLY A 52 27.21 -20.44 -3.23
CA GLY A 52 26.76 -21.71 -3.78
C GLY A 52 27.26 -21.97 -5.21
N ASN A 53 27.30 -23.23 -5.62
CA ASN A 53 27.72 -23.62 -6.96
C ASN A 53 26.84 -23.01 -8.08
N ASP A 54 25.60 -22.70 -7.77
CA ASP A 54 24.64 -22.02 -8.64
C ASP A 54 24.96 -20.53 -8.85
N ARG A 55 25.92 -20.00 -8.08
CA ARG A 55 26.31 -18.58 -8.07
C ARG A 55 25.17 -17.61 -7.76
N ARG A 56 24.07 -18.11 -7.17
CA ARG A 56 22.91 -17.35 -6.72
C ARG A 56 22.65 -17.46 -5.23
N THR A 57 23.19 -18.51 -4.61
CA THR A 57 23.01 -18.76 -3.19
C THR A 57 24.19 -18.23 -2.40
N LEU A 58 23.94 -17.38 -1.40
CA LEU A 58 24.93 -16.91 -0.43
C LEU A 58 24.62 -17.52 0.93
N THR A 59 25.64 -18.08 1.58
CA THR A 59 25.57 -18.47 2.98
C THR A 59 26.06 -17.32 3.85
N LEU A 60 25.20 -16.88 4.77
CA LEU A 60 25.47 -15.74 5.66
C LEU A 60 25.76 -16.25 7.07
N THR A 61 26.51 -15.48 7.86
CA THR A 61 26.62 -15.74 9.29
C THR A 61 25.26 -15.59 9.95
N ALA A 62 25.01 -16.37 11.02
CA ALA A 62 23.84 -16.18 11.86
C ALA A 62 23.87 -14.75 12.43
N GLY A 63 22.91 -13.94 12.09
CA GLY A 63 22.70 -12.62 12.66
C GLY A 63 21.38 -12.63 13.41
N THR A 64 21.23 -11.77 14.39
CA THR A 64 19.92 -11.45 14.97
C THR A 64 19.00 -11.08 13.81
N ALA A 65 17.99 -11.92 13.56
CA ALA A 65 16.95 -11.55 12.62
C ALA A 65 16.42 -10.20 13.07
N SER A 66 16.75 -9.16 12.33
CA SER A 66 16.14 -7.86 12.56
C SER A 66 14.64 -8.08 12.40
N VAL A 67 13.88 -7.83 13.45
CA VAL A 67 12.45 -8.14 13.59
C VAL A 67 11.58 -7.32 12.62
N TYR A 68 12.19 -6.53 11.77
CA TYR A 68 11.54 -5.63 10.81
C TYR A 68 11.51 -6.21 9.40
N LEU A 69 11.02 -7.44 9.26
CA LEU A 69 10.55 -7.97 7.99
C LEU A 69 9.08 -7.52 7.77
N ILE A 70 8.84 -6.23 7.81
CA ILE A 70 7.62 -5.65 7.25
C ILE A 70 8.03 -4.99 5.94
N GLY A 71 8.15 -5.80 4.94
CA GLY A 71 8.47 -5.43 3.57
C GLY A 71 8.89 -6.69 2.81
N PRO A 72 8.92 -6.66 1.49
CA PRO A 72 9.33 -7.82 0.70
C PRO A 72 10.70 -8.28 1.20
N THR A 73 10.85 -9.57 1.39
CA THR A 73 12.13 -10.24 1.71
C THR A 73 13.15 -10.06 0.59
N THR A 74 12.72 -9.49 -0.51
CA THR A 74 13.44 -9.05 -1.67
C THR A 74 13.91 -7.61 -1.48
N GLY A 75 15.07 -7.28 -1.96
CA GLY A 75 15.56 -5.92 -1.89
C GLY A 75 16.96 -5.78 -2.44
N ARG A 76 17.28 -4.55 -2.81
CA ARG A 76 18.61 -4.21 -3.28
C ARG A 76 19.60 -4.32 -2.13
N ALA A 77 20.67 -5.07 -2.36
CA ALA A 77 21.77 -5.25 -1.43
C ALA A 77 23.09 -5.10 -2.18
N TYR A 78 24.17 -5.03 -1.41
CA TYR A 78 25.52 -4.89 -1.95
C TYR A 78 26.38 -5.98 -1.33
N LEU A 79 26.98 -6.79 -2.18
CA LEU A 79 28.03 -7.70 -1.82
C LEU A 79 29.35 -6.92 -1.86
N ILE A 80 29.97 -6.73 -0.71
CA ILE A 80 31.21 -6.00 -0.54
C ILE A 80 32.30 -7.03 -0.31
N THR A 81 33.35 -7.01 -1.12
CA THR A 81 34.52 -7.85 -0.98
C THR A 81 35.78 -6.97 -0.95
N ASP A 82 36.80 -7.37 -0.21
CA ASP A 82 38.03 -6.60 -0.09
C ASP A 82 38.84 -6.59 -1.39
N GLU A 83 38.72 -7.64 -2.22
CA GLU A 83 39.51 -7.82 -3.44
C GLU A 83 38.78 -7.31 -4.68
N ASP A 84 37.48 -7.60 -4.79
CA ASP A 84 36.73 -7.35 -6.02
C ASP A 84 35.83 -6.10 -5.94
N GLY A 85 35.73 -5.45 -4.77
CA GLY A 85 34.98 -4.22 -4.58
C GLY A 85 33.52 -4.41 -4.22
N ILE A 86 32.64 -3.54 -4.71
CA ILE A 86 31.21 -3.48 -4.35
C ILE A 86 30.37 -3.93 -5.54
N PHE A 87 29.55 -4.98 -5.34
CA PHE A 87 28.62 -5.50 -6.34
C PHE A 87 27.18 -5.25 -5.91
N ALA A 88 26.42 -4.55 -6.72
CA ALA A 88 24.99 -4.45 -6.52
C ALA A 88 24.32 -5.81 -6.83
N VAL A 89 23.52 -6.31 -5.91
CA VAL A 89 22.80 -7.57 -6.04
C VAL A 89 21.32 -7.36 -5.62
N THR A 90 20.42 -8.13 -6.19
CA THR A 90 19.04 -8.18 -5.72
C THR A 90 18.84 -9.47 -4.96
N VAL A 91 18.49 -9.38 -3.68
CA VAL A 91 18.13 -10.54 -2.85
C VAL A 91 16.68 -10.86 -3.14
N ASP A 92 16.46 -12.02 -3.71
CA ASP A 92 15.14 -12.53 -4.07
C ASP A 92 14.43 -13.16 -2.85
N ARG A 93 15.22 -13.85 -2.03
CA ARG A 93 14.74 -14.50 -0.82
C ARG A 93 15.83 -14.56 0.24
N LEU A 94 15.44 -14.36 1.49
CA LEU A 94 16.28 -14.58 2.66
C LEU A 94 15.64 -15.63 3.55
N ASP A 95 16.30 -16.79 3.71
CA ASP A 95 15.84 -17.91 4.53
C ASP A 95 16.89 -18.21 5.61
N GLY A 96 16.67 -17.67 6.80
CA GLY A 96 17.60 -17.79 7.92
C GLY A 96 19.00 -17.25 7.59
N THR A 97 19.94 -18.14 7.35
CA THR A 97 21.33 -17.82 6.96
C THR A 97 21.58 -17.94 5.46
N THR A 98 20.56 -18.17 4.66
CA THR A 98 20.69 -18.35 3.21
C THR A 98 20.03 -17.19 2.47
N ALA A 99 20.79 -16.45 1.66
CA ALA A 99 20.25 -15.45 0.75
C ALA A 99 20.26 -16.01 -0.68
N ILE A 100 19.13 -15.92 -1.37
CA ILE A 100 19.00 -16.30 -2.78
C ILE A 100 18.95 -15.00 -3.58
N LEU A 101 19.82 -14.89 -4.60
CA LEU A 101 19.93 -13.74 -5.47
C LEU A 101 19.07 -13.93 -6.72
N ALA A 102 18.48 -12.85 -7.21
CA ALA A 102 17.79 -12.82 -8.49
C ALA A 102 18.74 -13.09 -9.66
N ASP A 103 19.96 -12.56 -9.59
CA ASP A 103 20.97 -12.64 -10.63
C ASP A 103 22.13 -13.58 -10.26
N VAL A 104 22.81 -14.07 -11.30
CA VAL A 104 23.99 -14.94 -11.12
C VAL A 104 25.23 -14.06 -10.89
N LEU A 105 25.96 -14.31 -9.83
CA LEU A 105 27.23 -13.63 -9.57
C LEU A 105 28.30 -13.98 -10.60
N PRO A 106 29.21 -13.02 -10.94
CA PRO A 106 30.31 -13.26 -11.87
C PRO A 106 31.17 -14.46 -11.49
N ARG A 107 31.61 -15.24 -12.48
CA ARG A 107 32.37 -16.48 -12.24
C ARG A 107 33.72 -16.27 -11.55
N GLY A 108 34.35 -15.10 -11.75
CA GLY A 108 35.63 -14.77 -11.15
C GLY A 108 35.56 -14.26 -9.72
N LEU A 109 34.38 -14.02 -9.19
CA LEU A 109 34.18 -13.52 -7.83
C LEU A 109 34.61 -14.58 -6.81
N SER A 110 35.65 -14.29 -6.04
CA SER A 110 36.08 -15.09 -4.89
C SER A 110 35.66 -14.41 -3.59
N LEU A 111 35.36 -15.21 -2.55
CA LEU A 111 35.12 -14.67 -1.23
C LEU A 111 36.48 -14.50 -0.52
N SER A 112 36.81 -13.27 -0.18
CA SER A 112 37.78 -13.00 0.87
C SER A 112 37.17 -13.30 2.24
N SER A 113 38.00 -13.42 3.24
CA SER A 113 37.58 -13.65 4.64
C SER A 113 36.68 -12.53 5.21
N ALA A 114 36.58 -11.39 4.51
CA ALA A 114 35.85 -10.18 4.93
C ALA A 114 34.70 -9.81 4.00
N ALA A 115 34.20 -10.75 3.19
CA ALA A 115 33.05 -10.48 2.34
C ALA A 115 31.79 -10.26 3.18
N THR A 116 31.03 -9.21 2.85
CA THR A 116 29.81 -8.83 3.57
C THR A 116 28.67 -8.55 2.61
N LEU A 117 27.44 -8.89 3.04
CA LEU A 117 26.21 -8.51 2.36
C LEU A 117 25.55 -7.39 3.17
N ARG A 118 25.42 -6.20 2.56
CA ARG A 118 24.84 -5.03 3.19
C ARG A 118 23.64 -4.54 2.41
N TRP A 119 22.53 -4.32 3.08
CA TRP A 119 21.36 -3.68 2.50
C TRP A 119 21.48 -2.17 2.62
N ALA A 120 21.05 -1.44 1.59
CA ALA A 120 20.98 0.02 1.62
C ALA A 120 19.53 0.49 1.87
N ALA A 121 18.84 -0.17 2.77
CA ALA A 121 17.46 0.13 3.12
C ALA A 121 17.38 0.89 4.44
N TYR A 122 16.66 2.00 4.45
CA TYR A 122 16.51 2.90 5.58
C TYR A 122 15.04 3.16 5.86
N MET A 123 14.72 3.38 7.12
CA MET A 123 13.36 3.64 7.57
C MET A 123 13.32 4.85 8.51
N TYR A 124 12.25 5.60 8.42
CA TYR A 124 11.87 6.57 9.43
C TYR A 124 10.38 6.48 9.69
N THR A 125 9.98 6.48 10.95
CA THR A 125 8.58 6.50 11.34
C THR A 125 8.14 7.93 11.56
N ILE A 126 7.27 8.43 10.69
CA ILE A 126 6.60 9.72 10.84
C ILE A 126 5.56 9.56 11.95
N PRO A 127 5.62 10.37 13.00
CA PRO A 127 4.72 10.21 14.15
C PRO A 127 3.26 10.48 13.82
N ALA A 128 2.35 9.85 14.55
CA ALA A 128 0.90 10.03 14.43
C ALA A 128 0.44 11.49 14.52
N ALA A 129 1.14 12.30 15.33
CA ALA A 129 0.85 13.74 15.45
C ALA A 129 1.05 14.49 14.12
N ASP A 130 2.03 14.08 13.31
CA ASP A 130 2.37 14.70 12.03
C ASP A 130 1.49 14.19 10.88
N THR A 131 0.78 13.10 11.08
CA THR A 131 -0.24 12.55 10.17
C THR A 131 -1.67 12.89 10.59
N ALA A 132 -1.85 13.75 11.60
CA ALA A 132 -3.17 14.07 12.15
C ALA A 132 -4.07 14.84 11.17
N THR A 133 -3.50 15.54 10.20
CA THR A 133 -4.23 16.33 9.20
C THR A 133 -4.17 15.63 7.85
N ARG A 134 -5.33 15.49 7.17
CA ARG A 134 -5.41 14.96 5.80
C ARG A 134 -4.72 15.88 4.80
N GLY A 135 -4.25 15.30 3.72
CA GLY A 135 -3.63 16.03 2.62
C GLY A 135 -2.26 15.47 2.24
N SER A 136 -1.50 16.24 1.49
CA SER A 136 -0.20 15.82 0.97
C SER A 136 0.91 16.17 1.96
N LEU A 137 1.61 15.16 2.46
CA LEU A 137 2.86 15.29 3.20
C LEU A 137 4.00 15.18 2.19
N SER A 138 4.83 16.22 2.08
CA SER A 138 6.04 16.19 1.25
C SER A 138 7.25 15.80 2.08
N TRP A 139 8.13 14.96 1.51
CA TRP A 139 9.36 14.56 2.16
C TRP A 139 10.56 14.70 1.23
N ARG A 140 11.72 14.88 1.85
CA ARG A 140 13.04 14.95 1.20
C ARG A 140 14.05 14.14 2.00
N ILE A 141 14.73 13.22 1.35
CA ILE A 141 15.83 12.44 1.92
C ILE A 141 17.13 12.98 1.35
N SER A 142 18.06 13.37 2.23
CA SER A 142 19.40 13.82 1.88
C SER A 142 20.43 12.80 2.33
N TYR A 143 21.33 12.42 1.44
CA TYR A 143 22.40 11.45 1.72
C TYR A 143 23.69 11.85 1.03
N THR A 144 24.81 11.36 1.56
CA THR A 144 26.13 11.52 0.94
C THR A 144 26.49 10.21 0.28
N ALA A 145 26.66 10.24 -1.04
CA ALA A 145 27.09 9.10 -1.82
C ALA A 145 28.53 8.72 -1.46
N THR A 146 28.78 7.40 -1.29
CA THR A 146 30.09 6.87 -0.94
C THR A 146 30.99 6.72 -2.17
N ALA A 147 30.39 6.56 -3.37
CA ALA A 147 31.11 6.41 -4.62
C ALA A 147 31.86 7.71 -4.97
N THR A 148 33.17 7.59 -4.95
CA THR A 148 34.12 8.65 -5.31
C THR A 148 33.88 9.24 -6.71
N PRO A 149 34.11 10.56 -6.95
CA PRO A 149 35.20 11.31 -6.29
C PRO A 149 34.75 12.44 -5.35
N THR A 150 33.53 12.58 -5.04
CA THR A 150 33.09 13.72 -4.22
C THR A 150 32.01 13.32 -3.23
N ASN A 151 32.19 13.71 -1.96
CA ASN A 151 31.16 13.72 -0.91
C ASN A 151 29.97 14.61 -1.33
N ARG A 152 29.32 14.27 -2.43
CA ARG A 152 28.21 15.06 -2.95
C ARG A 152 26.95 14.68 -2.19
N VAL A 153 26.35 15.67 -1.56
CA VAL A 153 25.01 15.50 -0.98
C VAL A 153 24.00 15.38 -2.11
N THR A 154 23.31 14.29 -2.16
CA THR A 154 22.24 14.01 -3.11
C THR A 154 20.91 14.03 -2.37
N THR A 155 19.87 14.52 -3.03
CA THR A 155 18.52 14.57 -2.44
C THR A 155 17.53 13.82 -3.31
N VAL A 156 16.67 13.04 -2.65
CA VAL A 156 15.48 12.42 -3.25
C VAL A 156 14.26 12.98 -2.54
N GLN A 157 13.20 13.22 -3.28
CA GLN A 157 11.97 13.77 -2.72
C GLN A 157 10.75 12.99 -3.21
N GLY A 158 9.69 13.07 -2.44
CA GLY A 158 8.41 12.45 -2.78
C GLY A 158 7.28 12.98 -1.92
N THR A 159 6.12 12.40 -2.10
CA THR A 159 4.92 12.76 -1.36
C THR A 159 4.23 11.52 -0.84
N VAL A 160 3.59 11.66 0.32
CA VAL A 160 2.69 10.69 0.92
C VAL A 160 1.34 11.37 1.07
N GLN A 161 0.28 10.75 0.57
CA GLN A 161 -1.07 11.24 0.77
C GLN A 161 -1.59 10.71 2.11
N ILE A 162 -1.89 11.61 3.03
CA ILE A 162 -2.54 11.25 4.30
C ILE A 162 -4.04 11.20 4.04
N VAL A 163 -4.60 10.02 4.22
CA VAL A 163 -6.01 9.73 3.99
C VAL A 163 -6.61 9.17 5.28
N ARG A 164 -7.91 9.30 5.44
CA ARG A 164 -8.59 8.79 6.63
C ARG A 164 -8.41 7.28 6.77
N ARG A 165 -8.70 6.56 5.70
CA ARG A 165 -8.56 5.11 5.61
C ARG A 165 -8.16 4.74 4.19
N PRO A 166 -6.99 4.15 3.96
CA PRO A 166 -6.62 3.68 2.63
C PRO A 166 -7.63 2.65 2.11
N PHE A 167 -8.00 2.79 0.85
CA PHE A 167 -8.89 1.83 0.19
C PHE A 167 -8.28 0.43 0.26
N SER A 168 -8.99 -0.50 0.90
CA SER A 168 -8.57 -1.89 1.02
C SER A 168 -9.80 -2.80 1.17
N THR A 169 -9.83 -3.87 0.42
CA THR A 169 -10.88 -4.88 0.49
C THR A 169 -10.57 -5.98 1.51
N GLY A 170 -9.36 -5.99 2.09
CA GLY A 170 -8.89 -7.00 3.01
C GLY A 170 -8.68 -8.39 2.38
N VAL A 171 -8.50 -8.47 1.05
CA VAL A 171 -8.10 -9.73 0.38
C VAL A 171 -6.61 -9.95 0.58
N THR A 172 -6.24 -11.19 0.89
CA THR A 172 -4.85 -11.65 1.06
C THR A 172 -4.59 -12.88 0.20
N HIS A 173 -3.33 -13.26 0.03
CA HIS A 173 -2.94 -14.55 -0.56
C HIS A 173 -3.71 -15.73 0.07
N SER A 174 -3.80 -15.76 1.40
CA SER A 174 -4.49 -16.84 2.13
C SER A 174 -5.98 -16.89 1.80
N ASP A 175 -6.65 -15.75 1.66
CA ASP A 175 -8.05 -15.67 1.23
C ASP A 175 -8.24 -16.20 -0.19
N LEU A 176 -7.31 -15.85 -1.08
CA LEU A 176 -7.37 -16.26 -2.48
C LEU A 176 -7.21 -17.78 -2.62
N VAL A 177 -6.20 -18.36 -1.95
CA VAL A 177 -5.95 -19.81 -1.94
C VAL A 177 -7.07 -20.57 -1.21
N ALA A 178 -7.62 -20.02 -0.14
CA ALA A 178 -8.74 -20.67 0.55
C ALA A 178 -9.98 -20.80 -0.35
N GLN A 179 -10.22 -19.85 -1.23
CA GLN A 179 -11.35 -19.90 -2.17
C GLN A 179 -11.03 -20.69 -3.45
N MET A 180 -9.79 -20.65 -3.91
CA MET A 180 -9.31 -21.27 -5.15
C MET A 180 -8.00 -22.04 -4.86
N PRO A 181 -8.08 -23.24 -4.25
CA PRO A 181 -6.90 -23.97 -3.78
C PRO A 181 -5.86 -24.26 -4.87
N GLN A 182 -6.30 -24.41 -6.14
CA GLN A 182 -5.42 -24.65 -7.27
C GLN A 182 -4.43 -23.51 -7.53
N LEU A 183 -4.68 -22.32 -7.03
CA LEU A 183 -3.76 -21.17 -7.17
C LEU A 183 -2.51 -21.32 -6.31
N ALA A 184 -2.54 -22.15 -5.28
CA ALA A 184 -1.35 -22.44 -4.46
C ALA A 184 -0.19 -23.02 -5.29
N ASP A 185 -0.51 -23.85 -6.29
CA ASP A 185 0.47 -24.47 -7.18
C ASP A 185 0.98 -23.51 -8.28
N MET A 186 0.35 -22.35 -8.41
CA MET A 186 0.65 -21.34 -9.44
C MET A 186 1.54 -20.21 -8.92
N VAL A 187 1.98 -20.26 -7.66
CA VAL A 187 2.92 -19.27 -7.11
C VAL A 187 4.21 -19.28 -7.94
N PRO A 188 4.64 -18.15 -8.52
CA PRO A 188 5.85 -18.08 -9.31
C PRO A 188 7.08 -18.51 -8.48
N ARG A 189 8.01 -19.25 -9.10
CA ARG A 189 9.21 -19.79 -8.41
C ARG A 189 10.07 -18.74 -7.69
N ARG A 190 9.94 -17.46 -8.06
CA ARG A 190 10.67 -16.33 -7.45
C ARG A 190 9.85 -15.56 -6.43
N GLN A 191 8.61 -15.97 -6.18
CA GLN A 191 7.71 -15.34 -5.20
C GLN A 191 7.43 -16.33 -4.07
N GLN A 192 7.15 -15.82 -2.88
CA GLN A 192 6.75 -16.65 -1.73
C GLN A 192 5.24 -16.89 -1.72
N ASP A 193 4.49 -15.97 -2.32
CA ASP A 193 3.04 -15.94 -2.29
C ASP A 193 2.49 -15.19 -3.52
N LEU A 194 1.20 -14.95 -3.55
CA LEU A 194 0.49 -14.21 -4.58
C LEU A 194 0.16 -12.75 -4.17
N GLU A 195 0.75 -12.24 -3.09
CA GLU A 195 0.51 -10.86 -2.64
C GLU A 195 0.82 -9.79 -3.72
N PRO A 196 1.85 -9.95 -4.58
CA PRO A 196 2.06 -9.02 -5.69
C PRO A 196 0.87 -8.95 -6.66
N GLN A 197 0.23 -10.08 -6.96
CA GLN A 197 -0.93 -10.14 -7.84
C GLN A 197 -2.20 -9.60 -7.16
N VAL A 198 -2.34 -9.87 -5.86
CA VAL A 198 -3.41 -9.29 -5.04
C VAL A 198 -3.28 -7.78 -5.00
N SER A 199 -2.07 -7.25 -4.78
CA SER A 199 -1.81 -5.81 -4.77
C SER A 199 -2.06 -5.15 -6.12
N ALA A 200 -1.61 -5.77 -7.23
CA ALA A 200 -1.85 -5.26 -8.58
C ALA A 200 -3.35 -5.23 -8.92
N ALA A 201 -4.10 -6.26 -8.52
CA ALA A 201 -5.55 -6.31 -8.70
C ALA A 201 -6.26 -5.23 -7.86
N LEU A 202 -5.76 -4.91 -6.66
CA LEU A 202 -6.30 -3.83 -5.84
C LEU A 202 -6.10 -2.45 -6.49
N GLU A 203 -4.93 -2.21 -7.07
CA GLU A 203 -4.63 -0.97 -7.80
C GLU A 203 -5.55 -0.79 -9.02
N GLU A 204 -5.75 -1.85 -9.79
CA GLU A 204 -6.69 -1.85 -10.93
C GLU A 204 -8.13 -1.60 -10.46
N LEU A 205 -8.56 -2.28 -9.39
CA LEU A 205 -9.88 -2.09 -8.79
C LEU A 205 -10.07 -0.65 -8.32
N ALA A 206 -9.10 -0.08 -7.62
CA ALA A 206 -9.14 1.31 -7.15
C ALA A 206 -9.28 2.30 -8.32
N LEU A 207 -8.58 2.06 -9.43
CA LEU A 207 -8.70 2.87 -10.64
C LEU A 207 -10.13 2.83 -11.21
N ARG A 208 -10.70 1.65 -11.37
CA ARG A 208 -12.08 1.47 -11.90
C ARG A 208 -13.13 2.08 -10.99
N VAL A 209 -12.94 1.97 -9.69
CA VAL A 209 -13.83 2.61 -8.70
C VAL A 209 -13.74 4.13 -8.80
N ARG A 210 -12.53 4.69 -8.90
CA ARG A 210 -12.31 6.13 -9.07
C ARG A 210 -12.96 6.68 -10.34
N GLU A 211 -12.87 5.96 -11.45
CA GLU A 211 -13.56 6.31 -12.70
C GLU A 211 -15.09 6.38 -12.52
N HIS A 212 -15.65 5.53 -11.65
CA HIS A 212 -17.09 5.49 -11.38
C HIS A 212 -17.54 6.62 -10.45
N ILE A 213 -16.80 6.90 -9.36
CA ILE A 213 -17.19 7.93 -8.37
C ILE A 213 -16.93 9.34 -8.85
N GLY A 214 -16.09 9.51 -9.88
CA GLY A 214 -15.79 10.80 -10.49
C GLY A 214 -14.57 11.51 -9.91
N PRO A 215 -14.18 12.67 -10.52
CA PRO A 215 -12.87 13.28 -10.25
C PRO A 215 -12.77 14.04 -8.92
N GLU A 216 -13.89 14.33 -8.28
CA GLU A 216 -13.92 15.13 -7.04
C GLU A 216 -13.81 14.26 -5.77
N GLN A 217 -14.00 12.96 -5.91
CA GLN A 217 -13.99 12.01 -4.80
C GLN A 217 -12.84 11.03 -4.93
N SER A 218 -12.40 10.50 -3.80
CA SER A 218 -11.34 9.50 -3.73
C SER A 218 -11.94 8.14 -3.38
N GLU A 219 -11.33 7.07 -3.89
CA GLU A 219 -11.65 5.72 -3.45
C GLU A 219 -11.43 5.51 -1.94
N ASP A 220 -10.66 6.39 -1.29
CA ASP A 220 -10.45 6.36 0.15
C ASP A 220 -11.63 6.93 0.97
N ASP A 221 -12.58 7.59 0.29
CA ASP A 221 -13.81 8.10 0.89
C ASP A 221 -14.93 7.04 0.90
N ILE A 222 -14.64 5.82 0.41
CA ILE A 222 -15.57 4.71 0.42
C ILE A 222 -15.70 4.14 1.83
N PHE A 223 -16.92 4.14 2.34
CA PHE A 223 -17.22 3.68 3.69
C PHE A 223 -17.18 2.16 3.85
N ASN A 224 -17.59 1.44 2.81
CA ASN A 224 -17.73 -0.02 2.79
C ASN A 224 -16.89 -0.71 1.69
N PRO A 225 -15.55 -0.58 1.70
CA PRO A 225 -14.70 -1.15 0.65
C PRO A 225 -14.77 -2.69 0.58
N GLU A 226 -15.24 -3.35 1.64
CA GLU A 226 -15.42 -4.81 1.69
C GLU A 226 -16.45 -5.35 0.69
N VAL A 227 -17.37 -4.53 0.18
CA VAL A 227 -18.31 -4.95 -0.87
C VAL A 227 -17.59 -5.33 -2.16
N PHE A 228 -16.40 -4.80 -2.37
CA PHE A 228 -15.55 -5.12 -3.52
C PHE A 228 -14.69 -6.38 -3.35
N ARG A 229 -14.67 -6.97 -2.16
CA ARG A 229 -13.84 -8.16 -1.86
C ARG A 229 -14.05 -9.31 -2.86
N PRO A 230 -15.29 -9.67 -3.26
CA PRO A 230 -15.50 -10.70 -4.28
C PRO A 230 -14.90 -10.35 -5.64
N ALA A 231 -15.11 -9.12 -6.13
CA ALA A 231 -14.54 -8.67 -7.41
C ALA A 231 -13.01 -8.70 -7.38
N HIS A 232 -12.41 -8.17 -6.31
CA HIS A 232 -10.95 -8.15 -6.12
C HIS A 232 -10.34 -9.56 -6.16
N ARG A 233 -10.97 -10.57 -5.54
CA ARG A 233 -10.48 -11.96 -5.59
C ARG A 233 -10.43 -12.51 -7.01
N TYR A 234 -11.47 -12.25 -7.81
CA TYR A 234 -11.51 -12.71 -9.19
C TYR A 234 -10.54 -11.96 -10.11
N MET A 235 -10.31 -10.66 -9.88
CA MET A 235 -9.27 -9.88 -10.56
C MET A 235 -7.87 -10.41 -10.23
N ALA A 236 -7.59 -10.69 -8.97
CA ALA A 236 -6.31 -11.29 -8.56
C ALA A 236 -6.11 -12.69 -9.18
N ALA A 237 -7.16 -13.52 -9.19
CA ALA A 237 -7.11 -14.83 -9.83
C ALA A 237 -6.89 -14.73 -11.35
N GLN A 238 -7.52 -13.77 -12.02
CA GLN A 238 -7.26 -13.48 -13.45
C GLN A 238 -5.78 -13.28 -13.72
N LEU A 239 -5.12 -12.37 -12.95
CA LEU A 239 -3.69 -12.09 -13.13
C LEU A 239 -2.81 -13.33 -12.92
N VAL A 240 -3.16 -14.19 -11.96
CA VAL A 240 -2.43 -15.45 -11.74
C VAL A 240 -2.57 -16.41 -12.93
N TYR A 241 -3.78 -16.56 -13.48
CA TYR A 241 -4.02 -17.42 -14.64
C TYR A 241 -3.37 -16.87 -15.91
N GLU A 242 -3.33 -15.54 -16.11
CA GLU A 242 -2.61 -14.91 -17.21
C GLU A 242 -1.11 -15.22 -17.15
N MET A 243 -0.49 -15.11 -15.97
CA MET A 243 0.92 -15.50 -15.79
C MET A 243 1.16 -16.98 -16.05
N GLY A 244 0.19 -17.85 -15.72
CA GLY A 244 0.23 -19.26 -16.00
C GLY A 244 -0.11 -19.62 -17.44
N ALA A 245 -0.29 -18.65 -18.34
CA ALA A 245 -0.72 -18.81 -19.74
C ALA A 245 -2.04 -19.59 -19.92
N GLN A 246 -2.92 -19.54 -18.90
CA GLN A 246 -4.25 -20.18 -18.94
C GLN A 246 -5.33 -19.16 -19.32
N LEU A 247 -5.22 -18.60 -20.53
CA LEU A 247 -6.01 -17.46 -20.98
C LEU A 247 -7.52 -17.69 -20.97
N ASP A 248 -7.98 -18.90 -21.29
CA ASP A 248 -9.42 -19.24 -21.27
C ASP A 248 -10.01 -19.18 -19.85
N ILE A 249 -9.20 -19.49 -18.84
CA ILE A 249 -9.63 -19.40 -17.43
C ILE A 249 -9.54 -17.95 -16.98
N ALA A 250 -8.48 -17.23 -17.34
CA ALA A 250 -8.31 -15.83 -17.05
C ALA A 250 -9.49 -14.99 -17.55
N GLU A 251 -9.94 -15.21 -18.79
CA GLU A 251 -11.11 -14.53 -19.37
C GLU A 251 -12.40 -14.78 -18.58
N ARG A 252 -12.64 -16.03 -18.14
CA ARG A 252 -13.80 -16.33 -17.27
C ARG A 252 -13.69 -15.65 -15.91
N MET A 253 -12.48 -15.55 -15.32
CA MET A 253 -12.26 -14.83 -14.07
C MET A 253 -12.53 -13.33 -14.25
N GLN A 254 -12.07 -12.75 -15.38
CA GLN A 254 -12.35 -11.37 -15.73
C GLN A 254 -13.85 -11.10 -15.84
N GLN A 255 -14.58 -11.88 -16.62
CA GLN A 255 -16.02 -11.71 -16.78
C GLN A 255 -16.74 -11.77 -15.41
N ARG A 256 -16.33 -12.71 -14.58
CA ARG A 256 -16.91 -12.83 -13.24
C ARG A 256 -16.55 -11.65 -12.33
N ALA A 257 -15.34 -11.14 -12.44
CA ALA A 257 -14.91 -9.95 -11.71
C ALA A 257 -15.75 -8.72 -12.10
N GLU A 258 -15.99 -8.52 -13.40
CA GLU A 258 -16.79 -7.42 -13.94
C GLU A 258 -18.24 -7.47 -13.44
N GLU A 259 -18.90 -8.65 -13.49
CA GLU A 259 -20.24 -8.82 -12.94
C GLU A 259 -20.33 -8.48 -11.45
N LEU A 260 -19.31 -8.86 -10.67
CA LEU A 260 -19.27 -8.62 -9.23
C LEU A 260 -18.95 -7.16 -8.93
N LEU A 261 -18.09 -6.54 -9.73
CA LEU A 261 -17.77 -5.12 -9.63
C LEU A 261 -19.00 -4.25 -9.88
N GLU A 262 -19.76 -4.53 -10.97
CA GLU A 262 -21.02 -3.81 -11.24
C GLU A 262 -22.02 -3.91 -10.09
N ARG A 263 -22.11 -5.08 -9.45
CA ARG A 263 -22.97 -5.27 -8.27
C ARG A 263 -22.48 -4.49 -7.06
N ALA A 264 -21.16 -4.49 -6.84
CA ALA A 264 -20.55 -3.77 -5.73
C ALA A 264 -20.71 -2.25 -5.89
N LEU A 265 -20.53 -1.72 -7.10
CA LEU A 265 -20.72 -0.29 -7.41
C LEU A 265 -22.15 0.20 -7.10
N LYS A 266 -23.18 -0.67 -7.26
CA LYS A 266 -24.56 -0.37 -6.88
C LYS A 266 -24.79 -0.36 -5.36
N GLN A 267 -23.84 -0.86 -4.58
CA GLN A 267 -23.89 -0.93 -3.11
C GLN A 267 -22.90 0.03 -2.45
N LEU A 268 -22.22 0.82 -3.25
CA LEU A 268 -21.24 1.79 -2.81
C LEU A 268 -21.87 2.82 -1.87
N THR A 269 -21.22 3.10 -0.76
CA THR A 269 -21.54 4.20 0.16
C THR A 269 -20.31 5.07 0.28
N LEU A 270 -20.47 6.37 0.04
CA LEU A 270 -19.41 7.37 0.10
C LEU A 270 -19.60 8.23 1.34
N ASP A 271 -18.51 8.60 1.97
CA ASP A 271 -18.42 9.63 2.99
C ASP A 271 -18.21 10.96 2.26
N THR A 272 -19.27 11.71 2.03
CA THR A 272 -19.25 12.89 1.17
C THR A 272 -18.85 14.18 1.89
N ASP A 273 -19.05 14.25 3.19
CA ASP A 273 -18.69 15.39 4.04
C ASP A 273 -17.43 15.11 4.90
N ASP A 274 -16.91 13.86 4.83
CA ASP A 274 -15.67 13.44 5.46
C ASP A 274 -15.70 13.45 7.00
N ASP A 275 -16.87 13.28 7.58
CA ASP A 275 -17.05 13.22 9.03
C ASP A 275 -16.87 11.80 9.60
N GLY A 276 -16.95 10.76 8.74
CA GLY A 276 -16.80 9.33 9.03
C GLY A 276 -18.01 8.67 9.63
N LEU A 277 -19.12 9.31 9.52
CA LEU A 277 -20.44 8.77 9.85
C LEU A 277 -21.20 8.57 8.52
N ILE A 278 -22.18 7.74 8.53
CA ILE A 278 -23.09 7.57 7.38
C ILE A 278 -24.35 8.38 7.67
N ASP A 279 -24.51 9.48 6.97
CA ASP A 279 -25.65 10.35 7.09
C ASP A 279 -26.85 9.92 6.23
N ALA A 280 -28.01 10.54 6.49
CA ALA A 280 -29.25 10.17 5.80
C ALA A 280 -29.19 10.47 4.30
N ASP A 281 -28.53 11.55 3.90
CA ASP A 281 -28.34 11.96 2.51
C ASP A 281 -27.35 11.04 1.76
N GLU A 282 -26.33 10.50 2.43
CA GLU A 282 -25.44 9.49 1.87
C GLU A 282 -26.14 8.16 1.62
N ILE A 283 -27.11 7.81 2.47
CA ILE A 283 -27.99 6.64 2.28
C ILE A 283 -28.94 6.87 1.11
N ASP A 284 -29.44 8.10 0.93
CA ASP A 284 -30.39 8.41 -0.14
C ASP A 284 -29.73 8.44 -1.52
N LEU A 285 -28.45 8.84 -1.62
CA LEU A 285 -27.61 8.68 -2.82
C LEU A 285 -27.61 7.23 -3.31
N ARG A 286 -27.53 6.28 -2.39
CA ARG A 286 -27.58 4.84 -2.64
C ARG A 286 -28.92 4.38 -3.22
N ARG A 287 -30.04 4.95 -2.74
CA ARG A 287 -31.40 4.59 -3.18
C ARG A 287 -31.75 5.19 -4.55
N ALA A 288 -31.21 6.35 -4.87
CA ALA A 288 -31.50 7.05 -6.10
C ALA A 288 -30.86 6.40 -7.34
N GLY A 289 -29.88 5.49 -7.19
CA GLY A 289 -29.23 4.79 -8.30
C GLY A 289 -28.46 5.72 -9.25
N GLY A 290 -28.24 6.97 -8.85
CA GLY A 290 -27.50 7.98 -9.60
C GLY A 290 -26.03 8.00 -9.21
N SER A 291 -25.18 8.44 -10.13
CA SER A 291 -23.80 8.81 -9.78
C SER A 291 -23.84 9.99 -8.80
N PRO A 292 -22.98 10.00 -7.75
CA PRO A 292 -22.88 11.12 -6.82
C PRO A 292 -22.66 12.47 -7.52
N SER A 293 -22.02 12.46 -8.69
CA SER A 293 -21.81 13.65 -9.54
C SER A 293 -23.11 14.26 -10.09
N ASP A 294 -24.17 13.45 -10.24
CA ASP A 294 -25.43 13.91 -10.83
C ASP A 294 -26.33 14.61 -9.81
N LEU A 295 -26.01 14.50 -8.52
CA LEU A 295 -26.87 14.97 -7.42
C LEU A 295 -26.44 16.29 -6.81
N ARG A 296 -25.31 16.85 -7.22
CA ARG A 296 -24.86 18.19 -6.80
C ARG A 296 -25.69 19.30 -7.45
N GLY A 297 -26.96 19.38 -7.17
CA GLY A 297 -27.74 20.51 -7.68
C GLY A 297 -29.23 20.53 -7.34
N VAL A 298 -29.76 19.51 -6.69
CA VAL A 298 -31.22 19.37 -6.62
C VAL A 298 -31.79 19.04 -5.22
N PHE A 299 -31.04 19.06 -4.16
CA PHE A 299 -31.62 18.88 -2.83
C PHE A 299 -31.66 20.16 -1.99
N THR A 300 -32.52 21.09 -2.39
CA THR A 300 -33.33 21.77 -1.39
C THR A 300 -34.34 20.73 -0.89
N LEU A 301 -34.16 20.23 0.32
CA LEU A 301 -35.19 19.44 1.00
C LEU A 301 -36.51 20.21 0.84
N PRO A 302 -37.58 19.61 0.26
CA PRO A 302 -38.86 20.25 0.33
C PRO A 302 -39.15 20.43 1.81
N THR A 303 -39.36 21.67 2.22
CA THR A 303 -39.88 21.97 3.54
C THR A 303 -41.19 21.18 3.65
N ILE A 304 -41.14 20.04 4.32
CA ILE A 304 -42.35 19.24 4.57
C ILE A 304 -43.18 20.11 5.47
N GLU A 305 -44.11 20.83 4.87
CA GLU A 305 -45.13 21.49 5.68
C GLU A 305 -45.90 20.41 6.46
N PRO A 306 -45.97 20.54 7.79
CA PRO A 306 -46.68 19.54 8.60
C PRO A 306 -48.10 19.43 8.08
N THR A 307 -48.55 18.18 7.87
CA THR A 307 -49.91 17.90 7.41
C THR A 307 -50.92 18.50 8.39
N GLU A 308 -52.13 18.80 7.93
CA GLU A 308 -53.19 19.32 8.81
C GLU A 308 -53.39 18.45 10.06
N ARG A 309 -53.19 17.15 9.94
CA ARG A 309 -53.27 16.18 11.04
C ARG A 309 -52.13 16.33 12.05
N GLU A 310 -50.95 16.72 11.63
CA GLU A 310 -49.81 16.98 12.52
C GLU A 310 -49.95 18.34 13.19
N ARG A 311 -50.56 19.33 12.50
CA ARG A 311 -50.89 20.64 13.09
C ARG A 311 -51.96 20.48 14.18
N ASP A 312 -52.98 19.63 13.96
CA ASP A 312 -54.01 19.31 14.95
C ASP A 312 -53.43 18.56 16.16
N LEU A 313 -52.55 17.58 15.96
CA LEU A 313 -51.86 16.87 17.04
C LEU A 313 -50.97 17.81 17.86
N ALA A 314 -50.26 18.76 17.22
CA ALA A 314 -49.43 19.74 17.91
C ALA A 314 -50.26 20.75 18.75
N GLN A 315 -51.53 21.01 18.39
CA GLN A 315 -52.43 21.85 19.18
C GLN A 315 -52.99 21.11 20.39
N HIS A 316 -53.27 19.83 20.27
CA HIS A 316 -53.90 19.04 21.33
C HIS A 316 -52.93 18.35 22.30
N TYR A 317 -51.62 18.24 21.90
CA TYR A 317 -50.56 17.62 22.68
C TYR A 317 -49.31 18.51 22.74
N PRO A 318 -49.31 19.56 23.56
CA PRO A 318 -48.17 20.51 23.63
C PRO A 318 -46.84 19.89 24.09
N ARG A 319 -46.81 18.64 24.55
CA ARG A 319 -45.58 17.92 24.94
C ARG A 319 -44.70 17.45 23.76
N TRP A 320 -45.24 17.51 22.53
CA TRP A 320 -44.49 17.11 21.34
C TRP A 320 -43.61 18.22 20.74
N ARG A 321 -43.68 19.44 21.26
CA ARG A 321 -42.82 20.58 20.79
C ARG A 321 -41.35 20.50 21.22
N GLY A 322 -40.93 19.47 21.97
CA GLY A 322 -39.59 19.34 22.54
C GLY A 322 -38.68 18.29 21.88
N MET A 323 -39.10 17.69 20.75
CA MET A 323 -38.30 16.66 20.08
C MET A 323 -37.91 17.02 18.64
N GLN A 324 -37.82 18.31 18.35
CA GLN A 324 -37.20 18.80 17.12
C GLN A 324 -36.04 19.72 17.51
N HIS A 325 -34.90 19.09 17.83
CA HIS A 325 -33.55 19.66 17.74
C HIS A 325 -32.58 18.52 17.55
#